data_03f44cce6ba0e04f6b752c1bc5787156
#
_entry.id   03f44cce6ba0e04f6b752c1bc5787156
#
_cell.length_a   1.000
_cell.length_b   1.000
_cell.length_c   1.000
_cell.angle_alpha   90.00
_cell.angle_beta   90.00
_cell.angle_gamma   90.00
#
_symmetry.space_group_name_H-M   'P 1'
#
loop_
_entity.id
_entity.type
_entity.pdbx_description
1 polymer ?
#
loop_
_entity_poly.entity_id
_entity_poly.type
_entity_poly.pdbx_seq_one_letter_code
_entity_poly.pdbx_strand_id
1 'polypeptide(L)'
;MEILSNSSLLRFAIISLAWLAGFLSRLFAVIRFESIIHEFDPWFNYRATHYMTEHGWYDFLNWFDERAWYPLGRIVGGTTFPGLMIVSGSIHYALQLLNITVHIRDICVFLAPIFSGLTAIATYLLTKELWNEAAGLFAACFVAIGKLSLRIFTPKSTNYSPSSNSHQIVPKCPDT
;
A
#
# COMPACT_ATOMS: atom_id res chain seq x y z
N MET A 1 30.71 -20.22 21.01
CA MET A 1 30.39 -18.92 20.46
C MET A 1 29.97 -18.97 19.00
N GLU A 2 30.55 -19.81 18.16
CA GLU A 2 30.20 -19.96 16.73
C GLU A 2 28.78 -20.48 16.45
N ILE A 3 28.27 -21.42 17.25
CA ILE A 3 26.93 -22.04 17.06
C ILE A 3 25.83 -21.02 17.30
N LEU A 4 25.99 -20.10 18.26
CA LEU A 4 25.02 -19.02 18.53
C LEU A 4 25.02 -17.96 17.43
N SER A 5 26.19 -17.67 16.86
CA SER A 5 26.32 -16.76 15.71
C SER A 5 25.60 -17.32 14.47
N ASN A 6 25.76 -18.63 14.22
CA ASN A 6 25.20 -19.29 13.05
C ASN A 6 23.65 -19.36 13.10
N SER A 7 23.08 -19.59 14.30
CA SER A 7 21.62 -19.60 14.48
C SER A 7 21.00 -18.23 14.33
N SER A 8 21.67 -17.18 14.77
CA SER A 8 21.21 -15.80 14.62
C SER A 8 21.22 -15.35 13.16
N LEU A 9 22.28 -15.72 12.43
CA LEU A 9 22.40 -15.42 10.99
C LEU A 9 21.33 -16.16 10.17
N LEU A 10 21.04 -17.41 10.51
CA LEU A 10 19.99 -18.20 9.86
C LEU A 10 18.59 -17.55 10.06
N ARG A 11 18.28 -17.11 11.28
CA ARG A 11 17.03 -16.41 11.57
C ARG A 11 16.89 -15.13 10.76
N PHE A 12 17.94 -14.33 10.75
CA PHE A 12 17.97 -13.10 9.95
C PHE A 12 17.75 -13.38 8.46
N ALA A 13 18.39 -14.42 7.93
CA ALA A 13 18.23 -14.83 6.54
C ALA A 13 16.79 -15.24 6.22
N ILE A 14 16.14 -16.04 7.08
CA ILE A 14 14.75 -16.47 6.89
C ILE A 14 13.79 -15.28 6.94
N ILE A 15 13.96 -14.34 7.89
CA ILE A 15 13.11 -13.15 8.02
C ILE A 15 13.30 -12.23 6.81
N SER A 16 14.53 -12.04 6.35
CA SER A 16 14.83 -11.24 5.16
C SER A 16 14.19 -11.86 3.91
N LEU A 17 14.24 -13.19 3.78
CA LEU A 17 13.62 -13.88 2.66
C LEU A 17 12.10 -13.78 2.72
N ALA A 18 11.48 -13.91 3.89
CA ALA A 18 10.05 -13.73 4.08
C ALA A 18 9.61 -12.29 3.76
N TRP A 19 10.37 -11.29 4.21
CA TRP A 19 10.13 -9.90 3.87
C TRP A 19 10.20 -9.67 2.35
N LEU A 20 11.26 -10.17 1.71
CA LEU A 20 11.46 -10.05 0.27
C LEU A 20 10.34 -10.73 -0.52
N ALA A 21 9.93 -11.93 -0.13
CA ALA A 21 8.83 -12.65 -0.76
C ALA A 21 7.51 -11.87 -0.65
N GLY A 22 7.20 -11.32 0.53
CA GLY A 22 6.04 -10.47 0.76
C GLY A 22 6.06 -9.18 -0.07
N PHE A 23 7.21 -8.55 -0.19
CA PHE A 23 7.43 -7.36 -1.01
C PHE A 23 7.28 -7.66 -2.50
N LEU A 24 8.03 -8.65 -3.02
CA LEU A 24 8.02 -9.00 -4.44
C LEU A 24 6.66 -9.49 -4.93
N SER A 25 5.91 -10.20 -4.09
CA SER A 25 4.57 -10.67 -4.45
C SER A 25 3.61 -9.53 -4.80
N ARG A 26 3.77 -8.36 -4.16
CA ARG A 26 2.98 -7.17 -4.45
C ARG A 26 3.59 -6.28 -5.52
N LEU A 27 4.91 -6.22 -5.58
CA LEU A 27 5.62 -5.48 -6.61
C LEU A 27 5.31 -6.02 -8.01
N PHE A 28 5.09 -7.33 -8.15
CA PHE A 28 4.70 -7.93 -9.43
C PHE A 28 3.44 -7.30 -10.04
N ALA A 29 2.47 -6.88 -9.22
CA ALA A 29 1.30 -6.19 -9.71
C ALA A 29 1.63 -4.80 -10.29
N VAL A 30 2.55 -4.08 -9.65
CA VAL A 30 3.02 -2.77 -10.11
C VAL A 30 3.78 -2.89 -11.42
N ILE A 31 4.65 -3.90 -11.54
CA ILE A 31 5.42 -4.16 -12.76
C ILE A 31 4.52 -4.51 -13.93
N ARG A 32 3.47 -5.34 -13.69
CA ARG A 32 2.59 -5.82 -14.75
C ARG A 32 1.57 -4.78 -15.22
N PHE A 33 1.09 -3.95 -14.33
CA PHE A 33 -0.01 -3.01 -14.58
C PHE A 33 0.44 -1.55 -14.49
N GLU A 34 1.73 -1.30 -14.39
CA GLU A 34 2.32 0.01 -14.11
C GLU A 34 1.78 0.62 -12.80
N SER A 35 1.99 1.91 -12.55
CA SER A 35 1.48 2.60 -11.37
C SER A 35 0.02 3.07 -11.55
N ILE A 36 -0.80 2.26 -12.24
CA ILE A 36 -2.21 2.58 -12.49
C ILE A 36 -3.05 2.07 -11.32
N ILE A 37 -3.94 2.92 -10.84
CA ILE A 37 -4.89 2.60 -9.79
C ILE A 37 -6.14 2.02 -10.44
N HIS A 38 -6.46 0.74 -10.16
CA HIS A 38 -7.51 0.00 -10.86
C HIS A 38 -8.86 -0.05 -10.15
N GLU A 39 -8.89 0.24 -8.83
CA GLU A 39 -10.08 0.07 -7.99
C GLU A 39 -10.56 1.40 -7.41
N PHE A 40 -11.83 1.47 -7.02
CA PHE A 40 -12.45 2.68 -6.49
C PHE A 40 -11.87 3.12 -5.15
N ASP A 41 -11.66 2.18 -4.22
CA ASP A 41 -11.13 2.48 -2.88
C ASP A 41 -9.72 3.08 -2.91
N PRO A 42 -8.76 2.52 -3.67
CA PRO A 42 -7.45 3.14 -3.86
C PRO A 42 -7.52 4.52 -4.52
N TRP A 43 -8.44 4.75 -5.46
CA TRP A 43 -8.65 6.07 -6.06
C TRP A 43 -9.14 7.09 -5.05
N PHE A 44 -10.08 6.70 -4.20
CA PHE A 44 -10.56 7.54 -3.12
C PHE A 44 -9.44 7.91 -2.14
N ASN A 45 -8.66 6.93 -1.72
CA ASN A 45 -7.52 7.14 -0.83
C ASN A 45 -6.44 8.03 -1.46
N TYR A 46 -6.13 7.82 -2.74
CA TYR A 46 -5.22 8.67 -3.50
C TYR A 46 -5.71 10.11 -3.55
N ARG A 47 -6.98 10.33 -3.90
CA ARG A 47 -7.58 11.66 -3.98
C ARG A 47 -7.56 12.38 -2.63
N ALA A 48 -7.86 11.66 -1.56
CA ALA A 48 -7.80 12.20 -0.20
C ALA A 48 -6.37 12.55 0.21
N THR A 49 -5.38 11.72 -0.15
CA THR A 49 -3.96 11.99 0.10
C THR A 49 -3.49 13.22 -0.69
N HIS A 50 -3.87 13.31 -1.94
CA HIS A 50 -3.51 14.44 -2.81
C HIS A 50 -4.06 15.76 -2.25
N TYR A 51 -5.34 15.78 -1.87
CA TYR A 51 -5.96 16.95 -1.24
C TYR A 51 -5.21 17.36 0.05
N MET A 52 -4.87 16.40 0.91
CA MET A 52 -4.15 16.68 2.15
C MET A 52 -2.74 17.22 1.89
N THR A 53 -2.04 16.77 0.84
CA THR A 53 -0.70 17.26 0.51
C THR A 53 -0.70 18.66 -0.09
N GLU A 54 -1.78 19.06 -0.76
CA GLU A 54 -1.91 20.40 -1.36
C GLU A 54 -2.45 21.45 -0.39
N HIS A 55 -3.46 21.11 0.40
CA HIS A 55 -4.18 22.08 1.26
C HIS A 55 -3.75 22.00 2.73
N GLY A 56 -3.04 20.93 3.11
CA GLY A 56 -2.58 20.72 4.47
C GLY A 56 -3.56 19.94 5.35
N TRP A 57 -3.10 19.64 6.57
CA TRP A 57 -3.80 18.76 7.49
C TRP A 57 -5.12 19.33 8.04
N TYR A 58 -5.13 20.62 8.37
CA TYR A 58 -6.32 21.26 8.96
C TYR A 58 -7.47 21.36 7.96
N ASP A 59 -7.17 21.73 6.72
CA ASP A 59 -8.17 21.82 5.67
C ASP A 59 -8.69 20.45 5.29
N PHE A 60 -7.81 19.43 5.31
CA PHE A 60 -8.22 18.05 5.09
C PHE A 60 -9.20 17.55 6.16
N LEU A 61 -8.99 17.84 7.44
CA LEU A 61 -9.90 17.42 8.51
C LEU A 61 -11.32 17.99 8.36
N ASN A 62 -11.44 19.19 7.81
CA ASN A 62 -12.71 19.86 7.55
C ASN A 62 -13.23 19.67 6.13
N TRP A 63 -12.54 18.87 5.33
CA TRP A 63 -12.88 18.73 3.91
C TRP A 63 -14.20 17.99 3.71
N PHE A 64 -15.13 18.70 3.05
CA PHE A 64 -16.36 18.16 2.51
C PHE A 64 -16.19 17.94 1.01
N ASP A 65 -16.29 16.69 0.56
CA ASP A 65 -16.18 16.33 -0.86
C ASP A 65 -17.58 16.23 -1.49
N GLU A 66 -17.97 17.23 -2.22
CA GLU A 66 -19.25 17.27 -2.95
C GLU A 66 -19.32 16.29 -4.14
N ARG A 67 -18.15 15.80 -4.60
CA ARG A 67 -18.07 14.86 -5.71
C ARG A 67 -18.11 13.39 -5.26
N ALA A 68 -17.86 13.12 -3.98
CA ALA A 68 -18.04 11.80 -3.41
C ALA A 68 -19.53 11.56 -3.12
N TRP A 69 -20.08 10.45 -3.60
CA TRP A 69 -21.51 10.11 -3.44
C TRP A 69 -22.45 11.17 -4.02
N TYR A 70 -22.11 11.68 -5.18
CA TYR A 70 -22.91 12.69 -5.88
C TYR A 70 -24.40 12.26 -5.98
N PRO A 71 -25.37 13.18 -5.71
CA PRO A 71 -25.23 14.62 -5.44
C PRO A 71 -25.11 14.99 -3.95
N LEU A 72 -25.07 14.03 -3.04
CA LEU A 72 -25.14 14.27 -1.59
C LEU A 72 -23.85 14.86 -1.00
N GLY A 73 -22.69 14.48 -1.53
CA GLY A 73 -21.41 14.81 -0.93
C GLY A 73 -21.11 14.02 0.36
N ARG A 74 -19.87 14.11 0.83
CA ARG A 74 -19.44 13.44 2.06
C ARG A 74 -18.35 14.23 2.78
N ILE A 75 -18.41 14.25 4.11
CA ILE A 75 -17.30 14.70 4.94
C ILE A 75 -16.21 13.63 4.89
N VAL A 76 -15.06 13.93 4.28
CA VAL A 76 -13.97 12.98 4.09
C VAL A 76 -13.04 12.97 5.29
N GLY A 77 -12.57 14.11 5.74
CA GLY A 77 -11.55 14.23 6.78
C GLY A 77 -11.95 13.61 8.12
N GLY A 78 -13.22 13.76 8.53
CA GLY A 78 -13.73 13.23 9.80
C GLY A 78 -14.22 11.79 9.75
N THR A 79 -14.31 11.17 8.56
CA THR A 79 -14.92 9.84 8.39
C THR A 79 -13.96 8.78 7.83
N THR A 80 -12.76 9.16 7.42
CA THR A 80 -11.74 8.26 6.88
C THR A 80 -10.60 8.06 7.86
N PHE A 81 -10.04 6.85 7.88
CA PHE A 81 -8.83 6.57 8.65
C PHE A 81 -7.62 7.21 7.97
N PRO A 82 -6.97 8.20 8.60
CA PRO A 82 -5.96 9.02 7.93
C PRO A 82 -4.57 8.37 7.85
N GLY A 83 -4.38 7.16 8.37
CA GLY A 83 -3.06 6.54 8.51
C GLY A 83 -2.28 6.44 7.20
N LEU A 84 -2.92 5.98 6.12
CA LEU A 84 -2.29 5.88 4.81
C LEU A 84 -1.91 7.27 4.27
N MET A 85 -2.79 8.25 4.43
CA MET A 85 -2.60 9.62 3.94
C MET A 85 -1.45 10.31 4.68
N ILE A 86 -1.38 10.16 6.01
CA ILE A 86 -0.31 10.72 6.83
C ILE A 86 1.05 10.12 6.44
N VAL A 87 1.12 8.79 6.32
CA VAL A 87 2.39 8.12 6.00
C VAL A 87 2.87 8.50 4.60
N SER A 88 1.98 8.46 3.60
CA SER A 88 2.33 8.84 2.22
C SER A 88 2.67 10.33 2.09
N GLY A 89 1.93 11.19 2.77
CA GLY A 89 2.22 12.63 2.83
C GLY A 89 3.55 12.94 3.52
N SER A 90 3.86 12.25 4.62
CA SER A 90 5.14 12.41 5.33
C SER A 90 6.33 11.96 4.46
N ILE A 91 6.19 10.85 3.74
CA ILE A 91 7.22 10.37 2.80
C ILE A 91 7.40 11.36 1.66
N HIS A 92 6.30 11.87 1.10
CA HIS A 92 6.35 12.88 0.04
C HIS A 92 7.07 14.15 0.50
N TYR A 93 6.74 14.67 1.68
CA TYR A 93 7.40 15.82 2.26
C TYR A 93 8.90 15.57 2.50
N ALA A 94 9.26 14.41 3.05
CA ALA A 94 10.67 14.04 3.27
C ALA A 94 11.47 13.96 1.96
N LEU A 95 10.86 13.42 0.88
CA LEU A 95 11.49 13.36 -0.44
C LEU A 95 11.66 14.76 -1.05
N GLN A 96 10.70 15.65 -0.86
CA GLN A 96 10.81 17.05 -1.30
C GLN A 96 11.97 17.79 -0.59
N LEU A 97 12.15 17.53 0.71
CA LEU A 97 13.31 18.10 1.45
C LEU A 97 14.66 17.62 0.89
N LEU A 98 14.70 16.40 0.34
CA LEU A 98 15.88 15.85 -0.32
C LEU A 98 16.02 16.28 -1.79
N ASN A 99 15.15 17.19 -2.28
CA ASN A 99 15.07 17.61 -3.69
C ASN A 99 14.82 16.46 -4.68
N ILE A 100 14.15 15.39 -4.22
CA ILE A 100 13.73 14.27 -5.07
C ILE A 100 12.26 14.47 -5.43
N THR A 101 12.00 14.80 -6.69
CA THR A 101 10.63 15.00 -7.20
C THR A 101 10.01 13.65 -7.56
N VAL A 102 9.11 13.15 -6.72
CA VAL A 102 8.34 11.91 -6.96
C VAL A 102 6.86 12.23 -6.87
N HIS A 103 6.09 11.72 -7.82
CA HIS A 103 4.64 11.89 -7.78
C HIS A 103 4.03 11.17 -6.57
N ILE A 104 3.10 11.84 -5.89
CA ILE A 104 2.40 11.26 -4.73
C ILE A 104 1.68 9.95 -5.08
N ARG A 105 1.23 9.78 -6.31
CA ARG A 105 0.63 8.54 -6.82
C ARG A 105 1.58 7.35 -6.68
N ASP A 106 2.84 7.53 -7.09
CA ASP A 106 3.83 6.45 -7.07
C ASP A 106 4.15 6.07 -5.62
N ILE A 107 4.24 7.05 -4.72
CA ILE A 107 4.41 6.79 -3.28
C ILE A 107 3.26 5.95 -2.74
N CYS A 108 2.01 6.30 -3.04
CA CYS A 108 0.82 5.56 -2.59
C CYS A 108 0.82 4.11 -3.11
N VAL A 109 1.24 3.89 -4.35
CA VAL A 109 1.29 2.56 -4.97
C VAL A 109 2.40 1.69 -4.35
N PHE A 110 3.60 2.25 -4.13
CA PHE A 110 4.71 1.52 -3.51
C PHE A 110 4.54 1.25 -2.02
N LEU A 111 3.68 2.01 -1.35
CA LEU A 111 3.42 1.83 0.08
C LEU A 111 2.86 0.43 0.39
N ALA A 112 1.99 -0.11 -0.46
CA ALA A 112 1.38 -1.42 -0.27
C ALA A 112 2.41 -2.58 -0.29
N PRO A 113 3.36 -2.68 -1.23
CA PRO A 113 4.47 -3.63 -1.18
C PRO A 113 5.31 -3.51 0.10
N ILE A 114 5.69 -2.29 0.49
CA ILE A 114 6.52 -2.03 1.69
C ILE A 114 5.80 -2.55 2.95
N PHE A 115 4.54 -2.17 3.15
CA PHE A 115 3.77 -2.61 4.31
C PHE A 115 3.51 -4.13 4.31
N SER A 116 3.44 -4.75 3.14
CA SER A 116 3.33 -6.21 3.04
C SER A 116 4.55 -6.91 3.63
N GLY A 117 5.75 -6.44 3.33
CA GLY A 117 6.99 -6.95 3.92
C GLY A 117 7.06 -6.69 5.43
N LEU A 118 6.74 -5.46 5.86
CA LEU A 118 6.71 -5.08 7.27
C LEU A 118 5.73 -5.93 8.09
N THR A 119 4.60 -6.32 7.49
CA THR A 119 3.63 -7.21 8.15
C THR A 119 4.23 -8.58 8.48
N ALA A 120 5.07 -9.14 7.61
CA ALA A 120 5.76 -10.42 7.89
C ALA A 120 6.72 -10.29 9.07
N ILE A 121 7.47 -9.20 9.16
CA ILE A 121 8.36 -8.92 10.30
C ILE A 121 7.54 -8.73 11.59
N ALA A 122 6.48 -7.93 11.55
CA ALA A 122 5.62 -7.70 12.71
C ALA A 122 4.98 -9.00 13.22
N THR A 123 4.56 -9.88 12.31
CA THR A 123 4.02 -11.20 12.66
C THR A 123 5.09 -12.07 13.34
N TYR A 124 6.33 -12.05 12.84
CA TYR A 124 7.44 -12.75 13.49
C TYR A 124 7.63 -12.27 14.93
N LEU A 125 7.75 -10.96 15.12
CA LEU A 125 7.99 -10.37 16.44
C LEU A 125 6.85 -10.68 17.41
N LEU A 126 5.61 -10.55 16.98
CA LEU A 126 4.45 -10.85 17.80
C LEU A 126 4.39 -12.32 18.19
N THR A 127 4.56 -13.23 17.23
CA THR A 127 4.47 -14.68 17.50
C THR A 127 5.65 -15.18 18.34
N LYS A 128 6.82 -14.59 18.17
CA LYS A 128 7.99 -14.88 19.01
C LYS A 128 7.71 -14.58 20.48
N GLU A 129 7.09 -13.44 20.79
CA GLU A 129 6.76 -13.05 22.17
C GLU A 129 5.61 -13.88 22.76
N LEU A 130 4.67 -14.33 21.91
CA LEU A 130 3.52 -15.11 22.37
C LEU A 130 3.83 -16.59 22.60
N TRP A 131 4.75 -17.16 21.85
CA TRP A 131 5.03 -18.60 21.90
C TRP A 131 6.53 -18.89 21.93
N ASN A 132 7.18 -18.97 20.76
CA ASN A 132 8.62 -19.20 20.62
C ASN A 132 9.16 -18.72 19.27
N GLU A 133 10.49 -18.70 19.14
CA GLU A 133 11.16 -18.21 17.93
C GLU A 133 10.84 -19.03 16.67
N ALA A 134 10.75 -20.36 16.80
CA ALA A 134 10.45 -21.25 15.67
C ALA A 134 9.03 -21.00 15.15
N ALA A 135 8.04 -20.87 16.03
CA ALA A 135 6.68 -20.54 15.65
C ALA A 135 6.61 -19.16 14.96
N GLY A 136 7.40 -18.18 15.42
CA GLY A 136 7.52 -16.87 14.80
C GLY A 136 8.01 -16.94 13.35
N LEU A 137 9.06 -17.74 13.09
CA LEU A 137 9.57 -17.92 11.73
C LEU A 137 8.53 -18.58 10.80
N PHE A 138 7.84 -19.62 11.28
CA PHE A 138 6.77 -20.25 10.52
C PHE A 138 5.63 -19.28 10.22
N ALA A 139 5.17 -18.52 11.21
CA ALA A 139 4.10 -17.55 11.03
C ALA A 139 4.47 -16.47 9.99
N ALA A 140 5.69 -15.95 10.04
CA ALA A 140 6.18 -14.99 9.05
C ALA A 140 6.18 -15.56 7.63
N CYS A 141 6.66 -16.80 7.46
CA CYS A 141 6.65 -17.48 6.17
C CYS A 141 5.22 -17.72 5.65
N PHE A 142 4.30 -18.15 6.51
CA PHE A 142 2.90 -18.34 6.11
C PHE A 142 2.23 -17.03 5.68
N VAL A 143 2.46 -15.94 6.40
CA VAL A 143 1.91 -14.63 6.04
C VAL A 143 2.50 -14.12 4.72
N ALA A 144 3.80 -14.32 4.49
CA ALA A 144 4.44 -13.93 3.24
C ALA A 144 3.91 -14.72 2.04
N ILE A 145 3.77 -16.05 2.18
CA ILE A 145 3.30 -16.94 1.12
C ILE A 145 1.78 -16.86 0.94
N GLY A 146 1.01 -16.78 2.02
CA GLY A 146 -0.45 -16.72 1.98
C GLY A 146 -0.97 -15.53 1.17
N LYS A 147 -0.31 -14.39 1.24
CA LYS A 147 -0.62 -13.25 0.39
C LYS A 147 -0.27 -13.47 -1.08
N LEU A 148 0.72 -14.29 -1.38
CA LEU A 148 1.07 -14.71 -2.74
C LEU A 148 0.01 -15.67 -3.30
N SER A 149 -0.42 -16.65 -2.50
CA SER A 149 -1.40 -17.67 -2.89
C SER A 149 -2.76 -17.09 -3.21
N LEU A 150 -3.23 -16.12 -2.44
CA LEU A 150 -4.52 -15.45 -2.70
C LEU A 150 -4.54 -14.71 -4.05
N ARG A 151 -3.41 -14.22 -4.53
CA ARG A 151 -3.31 -13.58 -5.85
C ARG A 151 -3.24 -14.57 -7.02
N ILE A 152 -2.65 -15.74 -6.77
CA ILE A 152 -2.58 -16.80 -7.79
C ILE A 152 -3.95 -17.47 -7.92
N PHE A 153 -4.73 -17.55 -6.82
CA PHE A 153 -6.00 -18.26 -6.75
C PHE A 153 -7.23 -17.39 -7.04
N THR A 154 -7.11 -16.06 -7.11
CA THR A 154 -8.18 -15.25 -7.69
C THR A 154 -8.17 -15.48 -9.19
N PRO A 155 -9.08 -16.31 -9.72
CA PRO A 155 -9.17 -16.47 -11.16
C PRO A 155 -9.45 -15.09 -11.73
N LYS A 156 -8.73 -14.79 -12.80
CA LYS A 156 -8.95 -13.63 -13.65
C LYS A 156 -10.40 -13.71 -14.17
N SER A 157 -11.37 -13.35 -13.31
CA SER A 157 -12.73 -13.15 -13.74
C SER A 157 -12.74 -11.83 -14.47
N THR A 158 -13.09 -11.99 -15.67
CA THR A 158 -13.59 -11.03 -16.64
C THR A 158 -12.61 -10.68 -17.73
N ASN A 159 -12.82 -11.37 -18.81
CA ASN A 159 -12.89 -10.76 -20.12
C ASN A 159 -13.86 -9.57 -20.06
N TYR A 160 -13.42 -8.41 -19.62
CA TYR A 160 -14.05 -7.17 -19.96
C TYR A 160 -13.62 -6.89 -21.41
N SER A 161 -14.38 -7.40 -22.34
CA SER A 161 -14.38 -6.90 -23.71
C SER A 161 -14.83 -5.45 -23.62
N PRO A 162 -14.01 -4.47 -23.96
CA PRO A 162 -14.52 -3.10 -24.12
C PRO A 162 -15.38 -3.12 -25.37
N SER A 163 -16.71 -3.26 -25.19
CA SER A 163 -17.61 -2.89 -26.24
C SER A 163 -17.35 -1.41 -26.56
N SER A 164 -16.85 -1.18 -27.74
CA SER A 164 -16.75 0.12 -28.38
C SER A 164 -18.08 0.84 -28.23
N ASN A 165 -18.16 1.79 -27.34
CA ASN A 165 -19.05 2.95 -27.31
C ASN A 165 -19.37 3.35 -25.85
N SER A 166 -18.40 3.94 -25.19
CA SER A 166 -18.69 4.93 -24.17
C SER A 166 -17.53 5.90 -24.14
N HIS A 167 -17.79 7.08 -24.62
CA HIS A 167 -16.96 8.24 -24.34
C HIS A 167 -16.81 8.37 -22.82
N GLN A 168 -15.75 7.78 -22.26
CA GLN A 168 -15.35 8.11 -20.92
C GLN A 168 -14.87 9.55 -20.94
N ILE A 169 -15.71 10.42 -20.44
CA ILE A 169 -15.33 11.78 -20.08
C ILE A 169 -14.30 11.62 -18.94
N VAL A 170 -13.04 11.57 -19.31
CA VAL A 170 -11.95 11.77 -18.37
C VAL A 170 -12.03 13.25 -17.99
N PRO A 171 -12.33 13.60 -16.74
CA PRO A 171 -12.25 15.01 -16.35
C PRO A 171 -10.77 15.39 -16.43
N LYS A 172 -10.46 16.20 -17.43
CA LYS A 172 -9.16 16.86 -17.54
C LYS A 172 -9.03 17.74 -16.32
N CYS A 173 -8.10 17.42 -15.41
CA CYS A 173 -7.71 18.36 -14.37
C CYS A 173 -7.21 19.62 -15.07
N PRO A 174 -7.72 20.80 -14.73
CA PRO A 174 -7.10 22.02 -15.20
C PRO A 174 -5.74 22.16 -14.54
N ASP A 175 -4.71 22.20 -15.37
CA ASP A 175 -3.38 22.66 -15.00
C ASP A 175 -3.48 24.14 -14.63
N THR A 176 -3.38 24.45 -13.37
CA THR A 176 -3.00 25.76 -12.83
C THR A 176 -2.28 25.58 -11.51
#